data_b22755a7e07b3f64c9fce6be1afcb978
#
_entry.id   b22755a7e07b3f64c9fce6be1afcb978
#
_cell.length_a   1.000
_cell.length_b   1.000
_cell.length_c   1.000
_cell.angle_alpha   90.00
_cell.angle_beta   90.00
_cell.angle_gamma   90.00
#
_symmetry.space_group_name_H-M   'P 1'
#
loop_
_entity.id
_entity.type
_entity.pdbx_description
1 polymer ?
#
loop_
_entity_poly.entity_id
_entity_poly.type
_entity_poly.pdbx_seq_one_letter_code
_entity_poly.pdbx_strand_id
1 'polypeptide(L)'
;MSRGLGDVYKRQVCTYIAGQMIGAALGALLVWLVYKDHFNATDDPDAELGVFCTSPAIKDYPINFLGEMIGTFALMFVVFFITDGELTYESNSTLPIGLGSVGAIPVAFTVWVIGLSLGGTTGYAINPARDLAPRFIHFILPIKGKGSSHWEYAWVPVLGPIAGAAIAGMLYYCLLYTSDAAD
;
A
#
# COMPACT_ATOMS: atom_id res chain seq x y z
N MET A 1 -5.10 -30.69 13.57
CA MET A 1 -4.21 -30.21 12.49
C MET A 1 -4.42 -28.73 12.14
N SER A 2 -5.52 -28.09 12.48
CA SER A 2 -5.85 -26.71 12.13
C SER A 2 -5.16 -25.61 12.97
N ARG A 3 -4.75 -25.89 14.22
CA ARG A 3 -4.11 -24.88 15.09
C ARG A 3 -2.73 -24.43 14.61
N GLY A 4 -1.94 -25.32 14.02
CA GLY A 4 -0.59 -24.99 13.55
C GLY A 4 -0.56 -24.07 12.31
N LEU A 5 -1.50 -24.25 11.38
CA LEU A 5 -1.60 -23.39 10.17
C LEU A 5 -1.97 -21.95 10.55
N GLY A 6 -2.94 -21.73 11.42
CA GLY A 6 -3.34 -20.40 11.86
C GLY A 6 -2.20 -19.64 12.56
N ASP A 7 -1.35 -20.31 13.31
CA ASP A 7 -0.20 -19.68 13.97
C ASP A 7 0.92 -19.34 12.99
N VAL A 8 1.14 -20.15 11.95
CA VAL A 8 2.08 -19.86 10.87
C VAL A 8 1.64 -18.60 10.11
N TYR A 9 0.37 -18.50 9.71
CA TYR A 9 -0.15 -17.32 9.01
C TYR A 9 -0.03 -16.05 9.86
N LYS A 10 -0.34 -16.11 11.15
CA LYS A 10 -0.20 -14.95 12.05
C LYS A 10 1.25 -14.47 12.16
N ARG A 11 2.20 -15.40 12.27
CA ARG A 11 3.63 -15.06 12.30
C ARG A 11 4.10 -14.44 10.99
N GLN A 12 3.64 -14.96 9.85
CA GLN A 12 3.94 -14.39 8.53
C GLN A 12 3.45 -12.95 8.43
N VAL A 13 2.19 -12.67 8.80
CA VAL A 13 1.62 -11.31 8.75
C VAL A 13 2.48 -10.33 9.57
N CYS A 14 2.82 -10.66 10.81
CA CYS A 14 3.67 -9.82 11.65
C CYS A 14 5.05 -9.59 11.03
N THR A 15 5.65 -10.63 10.45
CA THR A 15 6.97 -10.55 9.81
C THR A 15 6.93 -9.65 8.57
N TYR A 16 5.89 -9.78 7.75
CA TYR A 16 5.71 -8.92 6.57
C TYR A 16 5.48 -7.46 6.95
N ILE A 17 4.63 -7.19 7.95
CA ILE A 17 4.41 -5.82 8.44
C ILE A 17 5.72 -5.22 8.95
N ALA A 18 6.45 -5.95 9.80
CA ALA A 18 7.74 -5.49 10.33
C ALA A 18 8.76 -5.25 9.20
N GLY A 19 8.85 -6.18 8.25
CA GLY A 19 9.72 -6.03 7.08
C GLY A 19 9.40 -4.81 6.23
N GLN A 20 8.11 -4.54 5.98
CA GLN A 20 7.66 -3.36 5.23
C GLN A 20 7.98 -2.06 5.98
N MET A 21 7.71 -2.01 7.29
CA MET A 21 7.99 -0.83 8.11
C MET A 21 9.49 -0.51 8.16
N ILE A 22 10.32 -1.52 8.40
CA ILE A 22 11.79 -1.36 8.44
C ILE A 22 12.31 -0.96 7.05
N GLY A 23 11.87 -1.65 6.01
CA GLY A 23 12.27 -1.35 4.64
C GLY A 23 11.90 0.07 4.20
N ALA A 24 10.68 0.52 4.52
CA ALA A 24 10.22 1.87 4.22
C ALA A 24 11.01 2.93 5.00
N ALA A 25 11.33 2.67 6.27
CA ALA A 25 12.16 3.55 7.09
C ALA A 25 13.59 3.66 6.53
N LEU A 26 14.21 2.54 6.20
CA LEU A 26 15.56 2.51 5.60
C LEU A 26 15.57 3.20 4.23
N GLY A 27 14.56 2.96 3.39
CA GLY A 27 14.41 3.62 2.10
C GLY A 27 14.31 5.14 2.25
N ALA A 28 13.50 5.62 3.18
CA ALA A 28 13.38 7.05 3.47
C ALA A 28 14.70 7.68 3.94
N LEU A 29 15.43 6.98 4.81
CA LEU A 29 16.75 7.42 5.26
C LEU A 29 17.76 7.51 4.10
N LEU A 30 17.78 6.51 3.23
CA LEU A 30 18.64 6.48 2.06
C LEU A 30 18.31 7.61 1.08
N VAL A 31 17.01 7.87 0.84
CA VAL A 31 16.58 9.01 0.01
C VAL A 31 17.09 10.32 0.58
N TRP A 32 16.93 10.55 1.88
CA TRP A 32 17.45 11.75 2.52
C TRP A 32 18.96 11.89 2.36
N LEU A 33 19.71 10.81 2.52
CA LEU A 33 21.19 10.83 2.35
C LEU A 33 21.59 11.19 0.92
N VAL A 34 20.93 10.60 -0.08
CA VAL A 34 21.23 10.82 -1.51
C VAL A 34 20.83 12.23 -1.94
N TYR A 35 19.71 12.74 -1.45
CA TYR A 35 19.16 14.04 -1.82
C TYR A 35 19.46 15.15 -0.80
N LYS A 36 20.46 14.96 0.07
CA LYS A 36 20.77 15.90 1.14
C LYS A 36 20.98 17.33 0.67
N ASP A 37 21.67 17.53 -0.43
CA ASP A 37 21.93 18.85 -0.98
C ASP A 37 20.67 19.49 -1.58
N HIS A 38 19.75 18.67 -2.12
CA HIS A 38 18.45 19.15 -2.59
C HIS A 38 17.58 19.62 -1.42
N PHE A 39 17.54 18.86 -0.32
CA PHE A 39 16.87 19.32 0.91
C PHE A 39 17.43 20.63 1.43
N ASN A 40 18.75 20.79 1.42
CA ASN A 40 19.40 22.05 1.86
C ASN A 40 19.10 23.25 0.95
N ALA A 41 18.75 23.00 -0.32
CA ALA A 41 18.44 24.01 -1.33
C ALA A 41 16.94 24.28 -1.49
N THR A 42 16.08 23.48 -0.84
CA THR A 42 14.63 23.61 -0.90
C THR A 42 14.15 24.45 0.28
N ASP A 43 13.36 25.48 0.02
CA ASP A 43 12.73 26.32 1.05
C ASP A 43 11.21 26.05 1.16
N ASP A 44 10.74 24.88 0.72
CA ASP A 44 9.34 24.45 0.73
C ASP A 44 9.17 23.22 1.64
N PRO A 45 8.72 23.42 2.90
CA PRO A 45 8.52 22.33 3.85
C PRO A 45 7.49 21.27 3.41
N ASP A 46 6.48 21.66 2.62
CA ASP A 46 5.46 20.72 2.13
C ASP A 46 6.02 19.84 1.01
N ALA A 47 6.87 20.39 0.15
CA ALA A 47 7.59 19.61 -0.85
C ALA A 47 8.59 18.64 -0.17
N GLU A 48 9.29 19.06 0.87
CA GLU A 48 10.18 18.19 1.66
C GLU A 48 9.41 17.04 2.33
N LEU A 49 8.26 17.35 2.96
CA LEU A 49 7.39 16.33 3.55
C LEU A 49 6.89 15.34 2.50
N GLY A 50 6.50 15.83 1.32
CA GLY A 50 5.99 15.03 0.20
C GLY A 50 6.96 13.97 -0.32
N VAL A 51 8.27 14.12 -0.08
CA VAL A 51 9.28 13.09 -0.38
C VAL A 51 9.11 11.86 0.52
N PHE A 52 8.64 12.03 1.74
CA PHE A 52 8.53 10.97 2.75
C PHE A 52 7.14 10.35 2.82
N CYS A 53 6.11 11.18 2.96
CA CYS A 53 4.77 10.71 3.25
C CYS A 53 3.71 11.55 2.52
N THR A 54 2.48 11.09 2.57
CA THR A 54 1.38 11.74 1.88
C THR A 54 0.75 12.85 2.71
N SER A 55 0.20 13.83 2.02
CA SER A 55 -0.58 14.91 2.62
C SER A 55 -1.81 15.19 1.75
N PRO A 56 -2.96 15.57 2.34
CA PRO A 56 -4.13 15.88 1.56
C PRO A 56 -3.98 17.24 0.88
N ALA A 57 -4.37 17.34 -0.39
CA ALA A 57 -4.44 18.62 -1.10
C ALA A 57 -5.46 19.57 -0.44
N ILE A 58 -6.55 19.01 0.08
CA ILE A 58 -7.57 19.73 0.87
C ILE A 58 -7.81 18.95 2.17
N LYS A 59 -7.66 19.60 3.31
CA LYS A 59 -7.81 18.98 4.64
C LYS A 59 -9.30 18.78 4.98
N ASP A 60 -9.88 17.72 4.46
CA ASP A 60 -11.19 17.17 4.83
C ASP A 60 -11.00 15.70 5.22
N TYR A 61 -10.72 15.45 6.48
CA TYR A 61 -10.31 14.11 6.94
C TYR A 61 -11.34 13.01 6.65
N PRO A 62 -12.65 13.20 6.80
CA PRO A 62 -13.64 12.20 6.38
C PRO A 62 -13.55 11.86 4.89
N ILE A 63 -13.43 12.85 4.03
CA ILE A 63 -13.33 12.65 2.58
C ILE A 63 -11.96 12.07 2.21
N ASN A 64 -10.89 12.52 2.86
CA ASN A 64 -9.56 11.96 2.65
C ASN A 64 -9.50 10.48 3.07
N PHE A 65 -10.12 10.13 4.20
CA PHE A 65 -10.25 8.74 4.64
C PHE A 65 -11.02 7.89 3.61
N LEU A 66 -12.14 8.39 3.09
CA LEU A 66 -12.91 7.72 2.05
C LEU A 66 -12.08 7.51 0.79
N GLY A 67 -11.28 8.49 0.38
CA GLY A 67 -10.37 8.38 -0.77
C GLY A 67 -9.33 7.26 -0.61
N GLU A 68 -8.65 7.21 0.55
CA GLU A 68 -7.69 6.15 0.86
C GLU A 68 -8.35 4.76 0.97
N MET A 69 -9.56 4.71 1.52
CA MET A 69 -10.35 3.48 1.62
C MET A 69 -10.74 2.97 0.23
N ILE A 70 -11.24 3.83 -0.66
CA ILE A 70 -11.64 3.47 -2.02
C ILE A 70 -10.41 3.05 -2.84
N GLY A 71 -9.30 3.79 -2.76
CA GLY A 71 -8.06 3.46 -3.47
C GLY A 71 -7.52 2.09 -3.07
N THR A 72 -7.50 1.79 -1.77
CA THR A 72 -7.03 0.50 -1.28
C THR A 72 -8.02 -0.62 -1.56
N PHE A 73 -9.33 -0.35 -1.47
CA PHE A 73 -10.35 -1.31 -1.91
C PHE A 73 -10.13 -1.71 -3.36
N ALA A 74 -9.98 -0.75 -4.27
CA ALA A 74 -9.75 -1.02 -5.69
C ALA A 74 -8.47 -1.83 -5.91
N LEU A 75 -7.37 -1.47 -5.23
CA LEU A 75 -6.11 -2.23 -5.30
C LEU A 75 -6.30 -3.68 -4.87
N MET A 76 -6.83 -3.90 -3.69
CA MET A 76 -6.97 -5.25 -3.12
C MET A 76 -7.96 -6.09 -3.90
N PHE A 77 -9.07 -5.48 -4.33
CA PHE A 77 -10.08 -6.18 -5.12
C PHE A 77 -9.51 -6.68 -6.45
N VAL A 78 -8.76 -5.85 -7.17
CA VAL A 78 -8.09 -6.28 -8.41
C VAL A 78 -7.04 -7.37 -8.12
N VAL A 79 -6.23 -7.21 -7.06
CA VAL A 79 -5.20 -8.19 -6.70
C VAL A 79 -5.79 -9.58 -6.42
N PHE A 80 -6.96 -9.66 -5.80
CA PHE A 80 -7.62 -10.94 -5.53
C PHE A 80 -8.09 -11.67 -6.81
N PHE A 81 -8.27 -10.97 -7.92
CA PHE A 81 -8.67 -11.55 -9.20
C PHE A 81 -7.53 -11.71 -10.21
N ILE A 82 -6.30 -11.38 -9.82
CA ILE A 82 -5.13 -11.69 -10.65
C ILE A 82 -4.86 -13.19 -10.52
N THR A 83 -5.01 -13.91 -11.63
CA THR A 83 -4.77 -15.35 -11.72
C THR A 83 -3.35 -15.63 -12.19
N ASP A 84 -2.80 -16.75 -11.75
CA ASP A 84 -1.55 -17.29 -12.31
C ASP A 84 -1.76 -17.73 -13.76
N GLY A 85 -0.68 -17.77 -14.51
CA GLY A 85 -0.70 -18.33 -15.86
C GLY A 85 -0.92 -19.85 -15.84
N GLU A 86 -1.69 -20.35 -16.77
CA GLU A 86 -1.96 -21.79 -16.91
C GLU A 86 -1.60 -22.29 -18.32
N LEU A 87 -0.99 -23.47 -18.41
CA LEU A 87 -0.83 -24.23 -19.64
C LEU A 87 -1.88 -25.33 -19.71
N THR A 88 -2.69 -25.31 -20.79
CA THR A 88 -3.63 -26.38 -21.07
C THR A 88 -3.05 -27.35 -22.06
N TYR A 89 -3.01 -28.64 -21.71
CA TYR A 89 -2.59 -29.73 -22.58
C TYR A 89 -3.79 -30.37 -23.28
N GLU A 90 -3.56 -31.15 -24.33
CA GLU A 90 -4.57 -31.82 -25.14
C GLU A 90 -5.52 -32.74 -24.33
N SER A 91 -5.15 -33.11 -23.11
CA SER A 91 -5.95 -33.95 -22.20
C SER A 91 -6.88 -33.17 -21.25
N ASN A 92 -7.15 -31.88 -21.49
CA ASN A 92 -7.88 -31.00 -20.56
C ASN A 92 -7.24 -30.90 -19.16
N SER A 93 -5.97 -31.26 -19.01
CA SER A 93 -5.23 -31.01 -17.78
C SER A 93 -4.55 -29.66 -17.86
N THR A 94 -4.76 -28.83 -16.84
CA THR A 94 -4.07 -27.53 -16.67
C THR A 94 -2.92 -27.66 -15.70
N LEU A 95 -1.76 -27.08 -16.04
CA LEU A 95 -0.62 -26.93 -15.13
C LEU A 95 -0.38 -25.45 -14.85
N PRO A 96 -0.33 -25.07 -13.57
CA PRO A 96 0.00 -23.69 -13.20
C PRO A 96 1.43 -23.37 -13.61
N ILE A 97 1.64 -22.18 -14.21
CA ILE A 97 2.95 -21.67 -14.58
C ILE A 97 3.29 -20.51 -13.63
N GLY A 98 4.41 -20.64 -12.93
CA GLY A 98 4.95 -19.51 -12.19
C GLY A 98 5.40 -18.39 -13.15
N LEU A 99 4.77 -17.23 -13.06
CA LEU A 99 5.13 -16.08 -13.88
C LEU A 99 6.38 -15.34 -13.38
N GLY A 100 6.97 -15.75 -12.26
CA GLY A 100 8.13 -15.09 -11.67
C GLY A 100 7.91 -13.59 -11.49
N SER A 101 8.90 -12.77 -11.86
CA SER A 101 8.82 -11.30 -11.75
C SER A 101 7.72 -10.67 -12.62
N VAL A 102 7.30 -11.33 -13.70
CA VAL A 102 6.25 -10.84 -14.60
C VAL A 102 4.88 -10.80 -13.91
N GLY A 103 4.64 -11.68 -12.95
CA GLY A 103 3.41 -11.70 -12.14
C GLY A 103 3.14 -10.42 -11.35
N ALA A 104 4.17 -9.59 -11.11
CA ALA A 104 4.01 -8.30 -10.43
C ALA A 104 3.50 -7.16 -11.34
N ILE A 105 3.54 -7.33 -12.67
CA ILE A 105 3.17 -6.28 -13.63
C ILE A 105 1.71 -5.82 -13.48
N PRO A 106 0.70 -6.70 -13.38
CA PRO A 106 -0.68 -6.27 -13.20
C PRO A 106 -0.89 -5.44 -11.92
N VAL A 107 -0.20 -5.81 -10.83
CA VAL A 107 -0.24 -5.05 -9.57
C VAL A 107 0.37 -3.66 -9.76
N ALA A 108 1.52 -3.58 -10.44
CA ALA A 108 2.19 -2.30 -10.73
C ALA A 108 1.30 -1.37 -11.55
N PHE A 109 0.64 -1.88 -12.59
CA PHE A 109 -0.31 -1.09 -13.38
C PHE A 109 -1.53 -0.66 -12.55
N THR A 110 -2.05 -1.51 -11.68
CA THR A 110 -3.16 -1.15 -10.79
C THR A 110 -2.77 0.01 -9.87
N VAL A 111 -1.61 -0.04 -9.23
CA VAL A 111 -1.10 1.05 -8.40
C VAL A 111 -0.90 2.33 -9.22
N TRP A 112 -0.38 2.21 -10.43
CA TRP A 112 -0.18 3.36 -11.33
C TRP A 112 -1.49 4.02 -11.71
N VAL A 113 -2.50 3.24 -12.11
CA VAL A 113 -3.85 3.77 -12.44
C VAL A 113 -4.48 4.46 -11.23
N ILE A 114 -4.37 3.88 -10.02
CA ILE A 114 -4.85 4.50 -8.78
C ILE A 114 -4.14 5.84 -8.55
N GLY A 115 -2.83 5.90 -8.75
CA GLY A 115 -2.06 7.12 -8.63
C GLY A 115 -2.51 8.21 -9.60
N LEU A 116 -2.78 7.85 -10.86
CA LEU A 116 -3.27 8.79 -11.87
C LEU A 116 -4.71 9.28 -11.62
N SER A 117 -5.57 8.43 -11.07
CA SER A 117 -6.99 8.74 -10.89
C SER A 117 -7.32 9.37 -9.54
N LEU A 118 -6.73 8.88 -8.44
CA LEU A 118 -7.05 9.25 -7.07
C LEU A 118 -5.90 9.99 -6.36
N GLY A 119 -4.71 10.06 -6.97
CA GLY A 119 -3.53 10.66 -6.35
C GLY A 119 -3.68 12.15 -6.02
N GLY A 120 -4.50 12.88 -6.76
CA GLY A 120 -4.69 14.31 -6.57
C GLY A 120 -5.35 14.71 -5.25
N THR A 121 -6.02 13.80 -4.55
CA THR A 121 -6.75 14.12 -3.31
C THR A 121 -5.89 13.96 -2.07
N THR A 122 -5.19 12.82 -1.94
CA THR A 122 -4.48 12.42 -0.72
C THR A 122 -3.03 12.03 -0.96
N GLY A 123 -2.58 11.95 -2.21
CA GLY A 123 -1.29 11.35 -2.56
C GLY A 123 -1.30 9.82 -2.59
N TYR A 124 -2.50 9.20 -2.60
CA TYR A 124 -2.71 7.74 -2.70
C TYR A 124 -1.72 6.92 -1.86
N ALA A 125 -1.74 7.09 -0.55
CA ALA A 125 -0.89 6.28 0.33
C ALA A 125 -1.16 4.79 0.16
N ILE A 126 -2.43 4.38 0.18
CA ILE A 126 -2.95 3.02 -0.05
C ILE A 126 -2.18 1.90 0.67
N ASN A 127 -1.27 2.25 1.54
CA ASN A 127 -0.43 1.36 2.32
C ASN A 127 0.05 2.06 3.59
N PRO A 128 -0.29 1.56 4.80
CA PRO A 128 0.14 2.17 6.04
C PRO A 128 1.67 2.26 6.20
N ALA A 129 2.41 1.26 5.77
CA ALA A 129 3.86 1.23 5.89
C ALA A 129 4.55 2.25 4.96
N ARG A 130 3.97 2.49 3.78
CA ARG A 130 4.44 3.47 2.80
C ARG A 130 4.34 4.90 3.31
N ASP A 131 3.42 5.18 4.25
CA ASP A 131 3.24 6.51 4.83
C ASP A 131 3.86 6.63 6.23
N LEU A 132 3.48 5.75 7.14
CA LEU A 132 3.80 5.88 8.57
C LEU A 132 5.31 5.79 8.86
N ALA A 133 6.01 4.85 8.26
CA ALA A 133 7.43 4.67 8.52
C ALA A 133 8.30 5.81 7.96
N PRO A 134 8.14 6.26 6.70
CA PRO A 134 8.83 7.44 6.21
C PRO A 134 8.43 8.73 6.93
N ARG A 135 7.17 8.88 7.37
CA ARG A 135 6.73 10.01 8.19
C ARG A 135 7.50 10.09 9.51
N PHE A 136 7.72 8.93 10.14
CA PHE A 136 8.54 8.85 11.34
C PHE A 136 9.99 9.24 11.06
N ILE A 137 10.56 8.82 9.93
CA ILE A 137 11.92 9.21 9.52
C ILE A 137 11.99 10.73 9.28
N HIS A 138 11.02 11.32 8.56
CA HIS A 138 10.94 12.78 8.42
C HIS A 138 10.90 13.48 9.79
N PHE A 139 10.13 12.93 10.75
CA PHE A 139 10.03 13.51 12.08
C PHE A 139 11.38 13.58 12.81
N ILE A 140 12.20 12.53 12.73
CA ILE A 140 13.48 12.46 13.47
C ILE A 140 14.67 13.09 12.73
N LEU A 141 14.60 13.20 11.40
CA LEU A 141 15.73 13.71 10.60
C LEU A 141 15.95 15.22 10.83
N PRO A 142 17.22 15.67 10.90
CA PRO A 142 17.56 17.07 11.02
C PRO A 142 17.56 17.77 9.66
N ILE A 143 16.40 17.91 9.04
CA ILE A 143 16.23 18.64 7.78
C ILE A 143 16.10 20.12 8.11
N LYS A 144 16.88 20.96 7.42
CA LYS A 144 16.91 22.41 7.65
C LYS A 144 15.59 23.02 7.13
N GLY A 145 14.88 23.73 7.97
CA GLY A 145 13.64 24.41 7.54
C GLY A 145 12.41 23.51 7.48
N LYS A 146 12.54 22.20 7.79
CA LYS A 146 11.40 21.28 7.74
C LYS A 146 10.23 21.77 8.57
N GLY A 147 9.02 21.59 8.04
CA GLY A 147 7.78 21.87 8.72
C GLY A 147 7.31 20.74 9.65
N SER A 148 6.00 20.70 9.89
CA SER A 148 5.36 19.62 10.62
C SER A 148 5.41 18.31 9.84
N SER A 149 5.49 17.19 10.56
CA SER A 149 5.28 15.85 9.96
C SER A 149 3.80 15.48 9.86
N HIS A 150 2.89 16.38 10.15
CA HIS A 150 1.43 16.21 10.06
C HIS A 150 0.90 14.93 10.70
N TRP A 151 1.29 14.68 11.95
CA TRP A 151 0.84 13.51 12.73
C TRP A 151 -0.67 13.49 12.94
N GLU A 152 -1.31 14.66 12.95
CA GLU A 152 -2.77 14.79 13.03
C GLU A 152 -3.50 14.17 11.84
N TYR A 153 -2.81 14.02 10.70
CA TYR A 153 -3.31 13.37 9.50
C TYR A 153 -2.96 11.88 9.41
N ALA A 154 -1.90 11.43 10.10
CA ALA A 154 -1.28 10.12 9.91
C ALA A 154 -2.24 8.93 10.10
N TRP A 155 -3.34 9.09 10.83
CA TRP A 155 -4.35 8.06 11.00
C TRP A 155 -5.11 7.74 9.70
N VAL A 156 -5.27 8.71 8.80
CA VAL A 156 -5.98 8.54 7.51
C VAL A 156 -5.28 7.52 6.62
N PRO A 157 -3.98 7.66 6.26
CA PRO A 157 -3.25 6.69 5.45
C PRO A 157 -2.96 5.37 6.18
N VAL A 158 -3.31 5.24 7.46
CA VAL A 158 -3.25 3.98 8.19
C VAL A 158 -4.60 3.29 8.19
N LEU A 159 -5.65 3.94 8.68
CA LEU A 159 -6.96 3.30 8.86
C LEU A 159 -7.76 3.22 7.56
N GLY A 160 -7.62 4.17 6.64
CA GLY A 160 -8.28 4.15 5.34
C GLY A 160 -7.93 2.89 4.54
N PRO A 161 -6.64 2.60 4.32
CA PRO A 161 -6.22 1.37 3.65
C PRO A 161 -6.66 0.09 4.34
N ILE A 162 -6.60 0.03 5.68
CA ILE A 162 -7.06 -1.14 6.44
C ILE A 162 -8.55 -1.38 6.20
N ALA A 163 -9.37 -0.32 6.26
CA ALA A 163 -10.80 -0.42 6.02
C ALA A 163 -11.10 -0.86 4.57
N GLY A 164 -10.41 -0.27 3.58
CA GLY A 164 -10.55 -0.62 2.18
C GLY A 164 -10.21 -2.07 1.88
N ALA A 165 -9.08 -2.54 2.42
CA ALA A 165 -8.65 -3.93 2.28
C ALA A 165 -9.62 -4.91 2.94
N ALA A 166 -10.16 -4.58 4.12
CA ALA A 166 -11.14 -5.40 4.82
C ALA A 166 -12.44 -5.55 4.01
N ILE A 167 -12.95 -4.45 3.44
CA ILE A 167 -14.16 -4.47 2.60
C ILE A 167 -13.92 -5.30 1.32
N ALA A 168 -12.75 -5.13 0.66
CA ALA A 168 -12.40 -5.91 -0.52
C ALA A 168 -12.33 -7.41 -0.21
N GLY A 169 -11.71 -7.79 0.91
CA GLY A 169 -11.61 -9.17 1.36
C GLY A 169 -12.98 -9.78 1.68
N MET A 170 -13.86 -9.04 2.36
CA MET A 170 -15.24 -9.50 2.64
C MET A 170 -16.03 -9.71 1.35
N LEU A 171 -15.97 -8.77 0.42
CA LEU A 171 -16.67 -8.89 -0.85
C LEU A 171 -16.15 -10.06 -1.68
N TYR A 172 -14.83 -10.22 -1.77
CA TYR A 172 -14.21 -11.35 -2.45
C TYR A 172 -14.67 -12.70 -1.87
N TYR A 173 -14.67 -12.81 -0.54
CA TYR A 173 -15.13 -14.02 0.14
C TYR A 173 -16.62 -14.31 -0.15
N CYS A 174 -17.49 -13.30 -0.14
CA CYS A 174 -18.89 -13.46 -0.50
C CYS A 174 -19.07 -13.92 -1.94
N LEU A 175 -18.30 -13.39 -2.89
CA LEU A 175 -18.37 -13.78 -4.30
C LEU A 175 -17.94 -15.23 -4.52
N LEU A 176 -16.85 -15.67 -3.87
CA LEU A 176 -16.41 -17.07 -3.94
C LEU A 176 -17.49 -18.02 -3.39
N TYR A 177 -18.06 -17.69 -2.22
CA TYR A 177 -19.09 -18.54 -1.60
C TYR A 177 -20.35 -18.68 -2.47
N THR A 178 -20.76 -17.61 -3.17
CA THR A 178 -21.91 -17.66 -4.07
C THR A 178 -21.61 -18.43 -5.36
N SER A 179 -20.38 -18.43 -5.85
CA SER A 179 -19.96 -19.25 -6.99
C SER A 179 -20.02 -20.74 -6.66
N ASP A 180 -19.45 -21.14 -5.52
CA ASP A 180 -19.44 -22.54 -5.08
C ASP A 180 -20.85 -23.09 -4.74
N ALA A 181 -21.82 -22.22 -4.44
CA ALA A 181 -23.20 -22.61 -4.15
C ALA A 181 -24.06 -22.70 -5.41
N ALA A 182 -23.58 -22.24 -6.56
CA ALA A 182 -24.29 -22.25 -7.84
C ALA A 182 -23.95 -23.48 -8.72
N ASP A 183 -22.89 -24.21 -8.40
CA ASP A 183 -22.43 -25.48 -8.97
C ASP A 183 -22.97 -26.67 -8.16
#